data_8ba5120320ad33ec92864c7cf1884422
#
_entry.id   8ba5120320ad33ec92864c7cf1884422
#
_cell.length_a   1.000
_cell.length_b   1.000
_cell.length_c   1.000
_cell.angle_alpha   90.00
_cell.angle_beta   90.00
_cell.angle_gamma   90.00
#
_symmetry.space_group_name_H-M   'P 1'
#
loop_
_entity.id
_entity.type
_entity.pdbx_description
1 polymer ?
#
loop_
_entity_poly.entity_id
_entity_poly.type
_entity_poly.pdbx_seq_one_letter_code
_entity_poly.pdbx_strand_id
1 'polypeptide(L)'
;KYAKIKNIDKNLVARLELDELKLSSITKTIIEITKLRDPIGVILDKWKRPNGLKIKKISIPIGVIGVIYESRPNVTVDLSCLCFKSGNSVILKGGSEAFFTNKIFVKLFRKSLKANKVNMNYVQFIERKDRKVVSSLLKDMRNYIDVMIPRGGKNLVKKVKELCNVPVIGHLEGICHTFIDKKVNTKMARNVVLNAKMRNVSICGATETLLIHKDCPKKKINLILNELKNNNCLIYADNKVRKIFSGKLKKATNKDWRKEYLDSKISVKIVKNVNEAVQHINKFGTMHTDSIITNNSVNANYFVRNVKSSIVMHNTSTQFADGGELGFGGEVGISTNKLPPRGPVGLNQLVSFKYHVAGNGQIRK
;
A
#
# COMPACT_ATOMS: atom_id res chain seq x y z
N LYS A 1 -11.37 -5.16 28.26
CA LYS A 1 -12.63 -5.85 28.66
C LYS A 1 -13.40 -6.38 27.44
N TYR A 2 -13.74 -5.57 26.45
CA TYR A 2 -14.53 -5.99 25.27
C TYR A 2 -13.88 -7.16 24.50
N ALA A 3 -12.57 -7.12 24.23
CA ALA A 3 -11.83 -8.17 23.55
C ALA A 3 -11.90 -9.52 24.27
N LYS A 4 -11.80 -9.52 25.60
CA LYS A 4 -11.94 -10.74 26.44
C LYS A 4 -13.36 -11.30 26.39
N ILE A 5 -14.39 -10.46 26.50
CA ILE A 5 -15.80 -10.87 26.44
C ILE A 5 -16.18 -11.49 25.09
N LYS A 6 -15.58 -11.05 23.98
CA LYS A 6 -15.90 -11.48 22.62
C LYS A 6 -14.98 -12.58 22.07
N ASN A 7 -14.11 -13.17 22.87
CA ASN A 7 -13.15 -14.21 22.45
C ASN A 7 -12.40 -13.83 21.15
N ILE A 8 -11.94 -12.57 21.09
CA ILE A 8 -11.20 -12.06 19.93
C ILE A 8 -9.85 -12.78 19.85
N ASP A 9 -9.43 -13.17 18.65
CA ASP A 9 -8.14 -13.81 18.38
C ASP A 9 -6.98 -13.05 19.04
N LYS A 10 -6.03 -13.77 19.67
CA LYS A 10 -4.91 -13.19 20.42
C LYS A 10 -4.08 -12.23 19.57
N ASN A 11 -3.89 -12.53 18.27
CA ASN A 11 -3.15 -11.66 17.36
C ASN A 11 -3.90 -10.35 17.08
N LEU A 12 -5.22 -10.39 17.04
CA LEU A 12 -6.05 -9.18 16.91
C LEU A 12 -6.04 -8.38 18.20
N VAL A 13 -6.06 -9.02 19.37
CA VAL A 13 -5.95 -8.34 20.67
C VAL A 13 -4.62 -7.58 20.76
N ALA A 14 -3.50 -8.20 20.40
CA ALA A 14 -2.18 -7.55 20.39
C ALA A 14 -2.12 -6.30 19.48
N ARG A 15 -2.89 -6.30 18.39
CA ARG A 15 -3.03 -5.10 17.51
C ARG A 15 -3.87 -4.00 18.15
N LEU A 16 -4.76 -4.33 19.07
CA LEU A 16 -5.66 -3.38 19.75
C LEU A 16 -5.04 -2.76 21.00
N GLU A 17 -4.00 -3.38 21.56
CA GLU A 17 -3.29 -2.84 22.71
C GLU A 17 -2.59 -1.53 22.35
N LEU A 18 -2.83 -0.51 23.18
CA LEU A 18 -2.20 0.80 23.09
C LEU A 18 -1.39 1.01 24.37
N ASP A 19 -0.12 0.64 24.30
CA ASP A 19 0.90 0.96 25.29
C ASP A 19 1.49 2.35 25.05
N GLU A 20 2.34 2.82 25.94
CA GLU A 20 3.01 4.12 25.82
C GLU A 20 3.86 4.25 24.57
N LEU A 21 4.51 3.15 24.14
CA LEU A 21 5.35 3.15 22.93
C LEU A 21 4.49 3.36 21.67
N LYS A 22 3.34 2.69 21.60
CA LYS A 22 2.41 2.88 20.47
C LYS A 22 1.77 4.27 20.47
N LEU A 23 1.43 4.81 21.64
CA LEU A 23 0.93 6.18 21.76
C LEU A 23 1.99 7.21 21.36
N SER A 24 3.23 7.02 21.80
CA SER A 24 4.37 7.84 21.37
C SER A 24 4.58 7.77 19.85
N SER A 25 4.49 6.58 19.26
CA SER A 25 4.59 6.40 17.81
C SER A 25 3.47 7.13 17.06
N ILE A 26 2.21 7.04 17.54
CA ILE A 26 1.08 7.79 16.96
C ILE A 26 1.34 9.30 17.03
N THR A 27 1.78 9.80 18.18
CA THR A 27 2.11 11.22 18.36
C THR A 27 3.21 11.67 17.42
N LYS A 28 4.26 10.86 17.25
CA LYS A 28 5.35 11.13 16.31
C LYS A 28 4.83 11.23 14.87
N THR A 29 3.96 10.29 14.44
CA THR A 29 3.34 10.32 13.11
C THR A 29 2.51 11.59 12.90
N ILE A 30 1.74 12.03 13.90
CA ILE A 30 0.99 13.30 13.84
C ILE A 30 1.96 14.46 13.58
N ILE A 31 3.04 14.56 14.37
CA ILE A 31 4.05 15.61 14.24
C ILE A 31 4.70 15.57 12.84
N GLU A 32 5.03 14.40 12.33
CA GLU A 32 5.59 14.24 10.98
C GLU A 32 4.61 14.72 9.90
N ILE A 33 3.34 14.35 10.00
CA ILE A 33 2.30 14.83 9.06
C ILE A 33 2.15 16.36 9.13
N THR A 34 2.23 16.97 10.31
CA THR A 34 2.12 18.44 10.42
C THR A 34 3.25 19.18 9.73
N LYS A 35 4.45 18.59 9.65
CA LYS A 35 5.64 19.17 8.99
C LYS A 35 5.59 19.06 7.46
N LEU A 36 4.75 18.18 6.90
CA LEU A 36 4.61 18.04 5.45
C LEU A 36 4.11 19.35 4.84
N ARG A 37 4.57 19.65 3.64
CA ARG A 37 4.08 20.82 2.89
C ARG A 37 2.58 20.71 2.61
N ASP A 38 1.86 21.81 2.74
CA ASP A 38 0.44 21.86 2.36
C ASP A 38 0.28 21.53 0.86
N PRO A 39 -0.52 20.51 0.51
CA PRO A 39 -0.72 20.12 -0.87
C PRO A 39 -1.77 20.96 -1.60
N ILE A 40 -2.51 21.84 -0.92
CA ILE A 40 -3.61 22.60 -1.50
C ILE A 40 -3.12 23.90 -2.10
N GLY A 41 -3.69 24.29 -3.24
CA GLY A 41 -3.34 25.53 -3.96
C GLY A 41 -1.99 25.50 -4.65
N VAL A 42 -1.30 24.35 -4.67
CA VAL A 42 -0.01 24.20 -5.36
C VAL A 42 -0.22 24.24 -6.87
N ILE A 43 0.58 25.05 -7.57
CA ILE A 43 0.59 25.07 -9.03
C ILE A 43 1.37 23.83 -9.49
N LEU A 44 0.65 22.82 -10.00
CA LEU A 44 1.21 21.58 -10.51
C LEU A 44 1.83 21.72 -11.89
N ASP A 45 1.27 22.65 -12.70
CA ASP A 45 1.74 22.96 -14.04
C ASP A 45 1.23 24.35 -14.49
N LYS A 46 1.92 24.99 -15.42
CA LYS A 46 1.52 26.28 -16.00
C LYS A 46 2.01 26.43 -17.42
N TRP A 47 1.16 26.99 -18.31
CA TRP A 47 1.52 27.29 -19.70
C TRP A 47 0.72 28.47 -20.26
N LYS A 48 1.16 28.99 -21.40
CA LYS A 48 0.50 30.05 -22.15
C LYS A 48 0.10 29.52 -23.54
N ARG A 49 -1.08 29.91 -24.00
CA ARG A 49 -1.55 29.58 -25.35
C ARG A 49 -1.19 30.68 -26.33
N PRO A 50 -1.13 30.39 -27.67
CA PRO A 50 -0.86 31.41 -28.68
C PRO A 50 -1.83 32.60 -28.66
N ASN A 51 -3.10 32.37 -28.30
CA ASN A 51 -4.12 33.43 -28.19
C ASN A 51 -4.01 34.24 -26.88
N GLY A 52 -2.94 34.08 -26.11
CA GLY A 52 -2.67 34.83 -24.89
C GLY A 52 -3.26 34.27 -23.59
N LEU A 53 -4.11 33.22 -23.63
CA LEU A 53 -4.62 32.59 -22.43
C LEU A 53 -3.49 32.02 -21.56
N LYS A 54 -3.52 32.33 -20.26
CA LYS A 54 -2.61 31.77 -19.24
C LYS A 54 -3.34 30.69 -18.47
N ILE A 55 -2.78 29.50 -18.45
CA ILE A 55 -3.41 28.33 -17.82
C ILE A 55 -2.53 27.84 -16.66
N LYS A 56 -3.15 27.57 -15.52
CA LYS A 56 -2.53 26.96 -14.36
C LYS A 56 -3.31 25.70 -13.97
N LYS A 57 -2.64 24.61 -13.73
CA LYS A 57 -3.18 23.42 -13.10
C LYS A 57 -2.92 23.53 -11.61
N ILE A 58 -3.97 23.64 -10.79
CA ILE A 58 -3.87 23.93 -9.37
C ILE A 58 -4.48 22.78 -8.57
N SER A 59 -3.77 22.29 -7.53
CA SER A 59 -4.27 21.25 -6.63
C SER A 59 -5.44 21.73 -5.78
N ILE A 60 -6.41 20.84 -5.57
CA ILE A 60 -7.59 21.04 -4.73
C ILE A 60 -7.89 19.78 -3.92
N PRO A 61 -8.63 19.83 -2.82
CA PRO A 61 -9.13 18.63 -2.15
C PRO A 61 -9.94 17.73 -3.10
N ILE A 62 -9.95 16.43 -2.82
CA ILE A 62 -10.89 15.50 -3.49
C ILE A 62 -12.31 15.81 -3.06
N GLY A 63 -12.54 16.01 -1.75
CA GLY A 63 -13.84 16.24 -1.16
C GLY A 63 -14.06 15.40 0.10
N VAL A 64 -15.02 14.47 0.07
CA VAL A 64 -15.35 13.61 1.20
C VAL A 64 -14.79 12.20 0.95
N ILE A 65 -13.96 11.73 1.87
CA ILE A 65 -13.31 10.40 1.79
C ILE A 65 -14.02 9.47 2.77
N GLY A 66 -14.61 8.40 2.26
CA GLY A 66 -15.14 7.32 3.08
C GLY A 66 -14.05 6.29 3.37
N VAL A 67 -13.88 5.88 4.64
CA VAL A 67 -12.89 4.86 5.00
C VAL A 67 -13.52 3.75 5.81
N ILE A 68 -13.34 2.50 5.35
CA ILE A 68 -13.74 1.31 6.09
C ILE A 68 -12.48 0.53 6.47
N TYR A 69 -12.24 0.32 7.78
CA TYR A 69 -11.00 -0.29 8.25
C TYR A 69 -11.22 -1.26 9.43
N GLU A 70 -10.31 -2.24 9.53
CA GLU A 70 -10.31 -3.29 10.55
C GLU A 70 -9.17 -3.07 11.55
N SER A 71 -9.39 -3.49 12.81
CA SER A 71 -8.42 -3.79 13.89
C SER A 71 -7.12 -2.96 13.94
N ARG A 72 -7.16 -1.67 13.64
CA ARG A 72 -5.97 -0.79 13.63
C ARG A 72 -6.32 0.59 14.17
N PRO A 73 -6.27 0.78 15.50
CA PRO A 73 -6.66 2.07 16.12
C PRO A 73 -5.86 3.28 15.61
N ASN A 74 -4.56 3.11 15.36
CA ASN A 74 -3.68 4.16 14.80
C ASN A 74 -4.19 4.69 13.45
N VAL A 75 -4.80 3.83 12.63
CA VAL A 75 -5.35 4.21 11.31
C VAL A 75 -6.40 5.31 11.44
N THR A 76 -7.17 5.33 12.54
CA THR A 76 -8.14 6.41 12.81
C THR A 76 -7.46 7.79 12.85
N VAL A 77 -6.31 7.86 13.51
CA VAL A 77 -5.54 9.09 13.67
C VAL A 77 -4.86 9.48 12.36
N ASP A 78 -4.14 8.54 11.76
CA ASP A 78 -3.41 8.75 10.51
C ASP A 78 -4.33 9.28 9.40
N LEU A 79 -5.49 8.62 9.22
CA LEU A 79 -6.50 9.02 8.24
C LEU A 79 -7.10 10.39 8.53
N SER A 80 -7.43 10.66 9.81
CA SER A 80 -7.98 11.98 10.20
C SER A 80 -6.98 13.08 9.91
N CYS A 81 -5.70 12.89 10.23
CA CYS A 81 -4.66 13.89 9.99
C CYS A 81 -4.37 14.10 8.50
N LEU A 82 -4.20 13.01 7.73
CA LEU A 82 -3.91 13.11 6.29
C LEU A 82 -5.07 13.72 5.52
N CYS A 83 -6.32 13.29 5.79
CA CYS A 83 -7.49 13.84 5.12
C CYS A 83 -7.67 15.32 5.49
N PHE A 84 -7.60 15.68 6.77
CA PHE A 84 -7.74 17.06 7.21
C PHE A 84 -6.67 17.97 6.61
N LYS A 85 -5.39 17.55 6.65
CA LYS A 85 -4.28 18.34 6.08
C LYS A 85 -4.35 18.47 4.55
N SER A 86 -4.96 17.53 3.86
CA SER A 86 -5.24 17.62 2.43
C SER A 86 -6.58 18.31 2.10
N GLY A 87 -7.20 18.99 3.08
CA GLY A 87 -8.44 19.74 2.92
C GLY A 87 -9.68 18.88 2.71
N ASN A 88 -9.60 17.55 2.90
CA ASN A 88 -10.70 16.63 2.75
C ASN A 88 -11.46 16.43 4.05
N SER A 89 -12.76 16.21 3.95
CA SER A 89 -13.55 15.62 5.04
C SER A 89 -13.42 14.10 5.01
N VAL A 90 -13.51 13.44 6.18
CA VAL A 90 -13.42 11.99 6.28
C VAL A 90 -14.58 11.40 7.08
N ILE A 91 -15.18 10.33 6.53
CA ILE A 91 -16.18 9.49 7.20
C ILE A 91 -15.54 8.15 7.53
N LEU A 92 -15.36 7.89 8.81
CA LEU A 92 -14.65 6.73 9.35
C LEU A 92 -15.62 5.64 9.80
N LYS A 93 -15.44 4.42 9.31
CA LYS A 93 -16.14 3.21 9.77
C LYS A 93 -15.11 2.15 10.18
N GLY A 94 -14.72 2.18 11.43
CA GLY A 94 -13.82 1.18 12.01
C GLY A 94 -14.52 -0.15 12.33
N GLY A 95 -13.73 -1.21 12.48
CA GLY A 95 -14.18 -2.52 12.95
C GLY A 95 -14.75 -2.46 14.38
N SER A 96 -15.60 -3.44 14.70
CA SER A 96 -16.29 -3.51 16.00
C SER A 96 -15.32 -3.77 17.16
N GLU A 97 -14.22 -4.42 16.89
CA GLU A 97 -13.18 -4.80 17.85
C GLU A 97 -12.42 -3.59 18.41
N ALA A 98 -12.21 -2.55 17.60
CA ALA A 98 -11.53 -1.31 17.98
C ALA A 98 -12.51 -0.14 18.25
N PHE A 99 -13.80 -0.40 18.30
CA PHE A 99 -14.84 0.63 18.34
C PHE A 99 -14.64 1.72 19.39
N PHE A 100 -14.39 1.34 20.63
CA PHE A 100 -14.25 2.30 21.73
C PHE A 100 -12.98 3.14 21.59
N THR A 101 -11.87 2.55 21.16
CA THR A 101 -10.61 3.25 20.93
C THR A 101 -10.76 4.23 19.78
N ASN A 102 -11.34 3.80 18.66
CA ASN A 102 -11.60 4.67 17.50
C ASN A 102 -12.50 5.85 17.88
N LYS A 103 -13.57 5.60 18.66
CA LYS A 103 -14.48 6.64 19.16
C LYS A 103 -13.75 7.69 20.01
N ILE A 104 -12.83 7.26 20.87
CA ILE A 104 -12.04 8.17 21.71
C ILE A 104 -11.11 9.03 20.82
N PHE A 105 -10.39 8.45 19.88
CA PHE A 105 -9.52 9.20 18.99
C PHE A 105 -10.28 10.25 18.17
N VAL A 106 -11.42 9.86 17.59
CA VAL A 106 -12.27 10.82 16.86
C VAL A 106 -12.78 11.93 17.78
N LYS A 107 -13.21 11.60 19.01
CA LYS A 107 -13.65 12.59 20.00
C LYS A 107 -12.54 13.60 20.32
N LEU A 108 -11.30 13.13 20.52
CA LEU A 108 -10.15 13.99 20.79
C LEU A 108 -9.85 14.88 19.59
N PHE A 109 -9.86 14.34 18.38
CA PHE A 109 -9.64 15.10 17.15
C PHE A 109 -10.70 16.20 16.98
N ARG A 110 -11.98 15.85 17.13
CA ARG A 110 -13.10 16.81 17.05
C ARG A 110 -13.04 17.87 18.15
N LYS A 111 -12.58 17.52 19.37
CA LYS A 111 -12.33 18.49 20.45
C LYS A 111 -11.27 19.50 20.05
N SER A 112 -10.18 19.04 19.42
CA SER A 112 -9.11 19.91 18.90
C SER A 112 -9.63 20.84 17.79
N LEU A 113 -10.40 20.33 16.84
CA LEU A 113 -11.01 21.16 15.79
C LEU A 113 -11.88 22.26 16.39
N LYS A 114 -12.76 21.93 17.36
CA LYS A 114 -13.62 22.88 18.05
C LYS A 114 -12.81 23.94 18.78
N ALA A 115 -11.76 23.57 19.49
CA ALA A 115 -10.90 24.51 20.22
C ALA A 115 -10.21 25.53 19.28
N ASN A 116 -9.96 25.13 18.04
CA ASN A 116 -9.35 25.95 16.99
C ASN A 116 -10.42 26.63 16.08
N LYS A 117 -11.68 26.63 16.46
CA LYS A 117 -12.82 27.24 15.71
C LYS A 117 -12.99 26.63 14.31
N VAL A 118 -12.58 25.37 14.10
CA VAL A 118 -12.76 24.63 12.87
C VAL A 118 -13.98 23.73 12.97
N ASN A 119 -14.68 23.54 11.84
CA ASN A 119 -15.86 22.67 11.80
C ASN A 119 -15.50 21.21 12.17
N MET A 120 -16.12 20.70 13.23
CA MET A 120 -15.90 19.35 13.72
C MET A 120 -16.30 18.26 12.71
N ASN A 121 -17.13 18.58 11.73
CA ASN A 121 -17.60 17.62 10.72
C ASN A 121 -16.56 17.27 9.66
N TYR A 122 -15.39 17.90 9.68
CA TYR A 122 -14.24 17.41 8.90
C TYR A 122 -13.89 15.95 9.24
N VAL A 123 -14.11 15.51 10.49
CA VAL A 123 -13.90 14.13 10.89
C VAL A 123 -15.17 13.57 11.50
N GLN A 124 -15.76 12.60 10.83
CA GLN A 124 -16.97 11.93 11.25
C GLN A 124 -16.70 10.44 11.51
N PHE A 125 -17.39 9.86 12.48
CA PHE A 125 -17.28 8.46 12.85
C PHE A 125 -18.65 7.80 12.90
N ILE A 126 -18.80 6.70 12.20
CA ILE A 126 -20.05 5.93 12.23
C ILE A 126 -20.06 5.04 13.47
N GLU A 127 -20.85 5.44 14.46
CA GLU A 127 -20.95 4.78 15.78
C GLU A 127 -21.77 3.49 15.77
N ARG A 128 -22.40 3.14 14.66
CA ARG A 128 -23.18 1.89 14.55
C ARG A 128 -22.28 0.70 14.22
N LYS A 129 -22.49 -0.42 14.93
CA LYS A 129 -21.73 -1.67 14.75
C LYS A 129 -22.35 -2.60 13.70
N ASP A 130 -23.55 -2.31 13.24
CA ASP A 130 -24.30 -3.11 12.29
C ASP A 130 -23.61 -3.22 10.92
N ARG A 131 -23.57 -4.41 10.35
CA ARG A 131 -23.05 -4.68 9.01
C ARG A 131 -23.90 -4.07 7.89
N LYS A 132 -25.20 -3.85 8.13
CA LYS A 132 -26.10 -3.17 7.19
C LYS A 132 -25.63 -1.74 6.87
N VAL A 133 -25.08 -1.04 7.88
CA VAL A 133 -24.51 0.31 7.69
C VAL A 133 -23.35 0.31 6.70
N VAL A 134 -22.54 -0.74 6.67
CA VAL A 134 -21.46 -0.86 5.66
C VAL A 134 -22.06 -0.98 4.25
N SER A 135 -23.14 -1.72 4.10
CA SER A 135 -23.81 -1.85 2.79
C SER A 135 -24.42 -0.53 2.33
N SER A 136 -25.11 0.22 3.22
CA SER A 136 -25.61 1.55 2.90
C SER A 136 -24.47 2.53 2.57
N LEU A 137 -23.38 2.51 3.35
CA LEU A 137 -22.20 3.35 3.07
C LEU A 137 -21.62 3.13 1.67
N LEU A 138 -21.64 1.87 1.20
CA LEU A 138 -21.11 1.51 -0.11
C LEU A 138 -22.09 1.79 -1.26
N LYS A 139 -23.37 1.58 -1.05
CA LYS A 139 -24.39 1.62 -2.12
C LYS A 139 -25.11 2.97 -2.21
N ASP A 140 -25.45 3.56 -1.05
CA ASP A 140 -26.44 4.66 -0.99
C ASP A 140 -25.77 6.02 -0.80
N MET A 141 -24.48 6.07 -0.43
CA MET A 141 -23.81 7.33 -0.05
C MET A 141 -23.03 8.00 -1.19
N ARG A 142 -23.30 7.65 -2.45
CA ARG A 142 -22.61 8.22 -3.62
C ARG A 142 -22.72 9.74 -3.76
N ASN A 143 -23.77 10.33 -3.21
CA ASN A 143 -23.98 11.79 -3.23
C ASN A 143 -23.25 12.51 -2.09
N TYR A 144 -22.66 11.78 -1.15
CA TYR A 144 -22.00 12.29 0.05
C TYR A 144 -20.54 11.89 0.18
N ILE A 145 -20.09 10.92 -0.61
CA ILE A 145 -18.73 10.39 -0.59
C ILE A 145 -18.16 10.42 -2.01
N ASP A 146 -17.02 11.05 -2.17
CA ASP A 146 -16.34 11.16 -3.47
C ASP A 146 -15.43 9.95 -3.77
N VAL A 147 -14.83 9.38 -2.72
CA VAL A 147 -13.93 8.22 -2.87
C VAL A 147 -13.98 7.33 -1.62
N MET A 148 -13.84 6.03 -1.81
CA MET A 148 -13.81 5.03 -0.74
C MET A 148 -12.42 4.39 -0.60
N ILE A 149 -11.92 4.25 0.64
CA ILE A 149 -10.65 3.61 0.95
C ILE A 149 -10.88 2.44 1.91
N PRO A 150 -10.79 1.19 1.46
CA PRO A 150 -10.78 0.02 2.34
C PRO A 150 -9.40 -0.23 2.94
N ARG A 151 -9.34 -0.51 4.25
CA ARG A 151 -8.12 -0.90 5.00
C ARG A 151 -8.38 -2.15 5.84
N GLY A 152 -8.14 -3.31 5.31
CA GLY A 152 -8.40 -4.57 6.00
C GLY A 152 -8.01 -5.78 5.17
N GLY A 153 -8.49 -6.95 5.58
CA GLY A 153 -8.24 -8.19 4.88
C GLY A 153 -8.92 -8.26 3.51
N LYS A 154 -8.48 -9.23 2.70
CA LYS A 154 -8.95 -9.48 1.33
C LYS A 154 -10.48 -9.47 1.19
N ASN A 155 -11.19 -10.09 2.13
CA ASN A 155 -12.67 -10.19 2.08
C ASN A 155 -13.34 -8.81 2.19
N LEU A 156 -12.82 -7.92 3.06
CA LEU A 156 -13.35 -6.56 3.18
C LEU A 156 -13.10 -5.78 1.89
N VAL A 157 -11.85 -5.79 1.39
CA VAL A 157 -11.49 -5.04 0.17
C VAL A 157 -12.27 -5.55 -1.03
N LYS A 158 -12.42 -6.87 -1.17
CA LYS A 158 -13.23 -7.48 -2.23
C LYS A 158 -14.68 -6.97 -2.17
N LYS A 159 -15.31 -7.06 -0.99
CA LYS A 159 -16.69 -6.58 -0.78
C LYS A 159 -16.84 -5.10 -1.11
N VAL A 160 -15.88 -4.26 -0.71
CA VAL A 160 -15.91 -2.83 -1.04
C VAL A 160 -15.82 -2.63 -2.55
N LYS A 161 -14.89 -3.29 -3.23
CA LYS A 161 -14.73 -3.17 -4.70
C LYS A 161 -15.96 -3.65 -5.49
N GLU A 162 -16.67 -4.65 -4.99
CA GLU A 162 -17.86 -5.20 -5.64
C GLU A 162 -19.13 -4.38 -5.41
N LEU A 163 -19.26 -3.74 -4.24
CA LEU A 163 -20.51 -3.08 -3.84
C LEU A 163 -20.46 -1.56 -3.90
N CYS A 164 -19.26 -0.97 -4.00
CA CYS A 164 -19.11 0.47 -3.90
C CYS A 164 -19.47 1.18 -5.21
N ASN A 165 -20.34 2.18 -5.13
CA ASN A 165 -20.80 2.98 -6.26
C ASN A 165 -19.97 4.25 -6.48
N VAL A 166 -18.86 4.43 -5.74
CA VAL A 166 -17.88 5.50 -5.93
C VAL A 166 -16.49 4.91 -6.17
N PRO A 167 -15.53 5.67 -6.72
CA PRO A 167 -14.16 5.22 -6.91
C PRO A 167 -13.56 4.63 -5.64
N VAL A 168 -12.84 3.51 -5.77
CA VAL A 168 -12.17 2.84 -4.65
C VAL A 168 -10.66 2.91 -4.82
N ILE A 169 -9.97 3.42 -3.80
CA ILE A 169 -8.51 3.48 -3.72
C ILE A 169 -8.02 2.36 -2.80
N GLY A 170 -7.21 1.44 -3.32
CA GLY A 170 -6.64 0.35 -2.53
C GLY A 170 -6.20 -0.85 -3.37
N HIS A 171 -5.68 -1.86 -2.68
CA HIS A 171 -5.29 -3.13 -3.30
C HIS A 171 -6.05 -4.30 -2.64
N LEU A 172 -6.17 -5.40 -3.36
CA LEU A 172 -6.82 -6.61 -2.87
C LEU A 172 -5.82 -7.56 -2.20
N GLU A 173 -4.67 -7.75 -2.82
CA GLU A 173 -3.58 -8.63 -2.40
C GLU A 173 -2.23 -8.03 -2.83
N GLY A 174 -1.17 -8.33 -2.08
CA GLY A 174 0.21 -7.97 -2.37
C GLY A 174 1.05 -9.18 -2.80
N ILE A 175 0.85 -9.72 -4.01
CA ILE A 175 1.72 -10.79 -4.54
C ILE A 175 2.96 -10.14 -5.14
N CYS A 176 3.94 -9.83 -4.29
CA CYS A 176 5.18 -9.16 -4.67
C CYS A 176 6.24 -10.17 -5.11
N HIS A 177 7.09 -9.76 -6.07
CA HIS A 177 8.18 -10.60 -6.57
C HIS A 177 9.53 -9.92 -6.37
N THR A 178 10.54 -10.76 -6.18
CA THR A 178 11.94 -10.35 -6.30
C THR A 178 12.62 -11.20 -7.38
N PHE A 179 13.19 -10.57 -8.40
CA PHE A 179 13.94 -11.26 -9.46
C PHE A 179 15.43 -11.06 -9.26
N ILE A 180 16.17 -12.18 -9.19
CA ILE A 180 17.64 -12.21 -9.14
C ILE A 180 18.17 -12.48 -10.55
N ASP A 181 18.89 -11.52 -11.12
CA ASP A 181 19.56 -11.65 -12.40
C ASP A 181 20.88 -12.45 -12.29
N LYS A 182 21.47 -12.85 -13.41
CA LYS A 182 22.72 -13.63 -13.46
C LYS A 182 23.93 -12.88 -12.90
N LYS A 183 24.07 -11.61 -13.23
CA LYS A 183 25.15 -10.72 -12.77
C LYS A 183 24.71 -9.92 -11.56
N VAL A 184 24.95 -10.43 -10.35
CA VAL A 184 24.59 -9.77 -9.09
C VAL A 184 25.59 -10.10 -8.00
N ASN A 185 25.85 -9.15 -7.10
CA ASN A 185 26.61 -9.37 -5.89
C ASN A 185 25.87 -10.35 -4.97
N THR A 186 26.53 -11.41 -4.53
CA THR A 186 25.91 -12.49 -3.74
C THR A 186 25.45 -11.99 -2.36
N LYS A 187 26.25 -11.15 -1.69
CA LYS A 187 25.92 -10.58 -0.37
C LYS A 187 24.69 -9.68 -0.46
N MET A 188 24.64 -8.80 -1.47
CA MET A 188 23.48 -7.95 -1.73
C MET A 188 22.22 -8.79 -2.01
N ALA A 189 22.28 -9.77 -2.92
CA ALA A 189 21.13 -10.60 -3.26
C ALA A 189 20.59 -11.35 -2.04
N ARG A 190 21.49 -11.96 -1.23
CA ARG A 190 21.11 -12.65 0.01
C ARG A 190 20.40 -11.74 1.00
N ASN A 191 21.01 -10.59 1.30
CA ASN A 191 20.47 -9.65 2.28
C ASN A 191 19.12 -9.06 1.84
N VAL A 192 19.03 -8.65 0.56
CA VAL A 192 17.78 -8.08 0.02
C VAL A 192 16.65 -9.11 0.01
N VAL A 193 16.91 -10.35 -0.43
CA VAL A 193 15.88 -11.41 -0.45
C VAL A 193 15.43 -11.78 0.96
N LEU A 194 16.37 -11.94 1.89
CA LEU A 194 16.04 -12.23 3.28
C LEU A 194 15.19 -11.13 3.88
N ASN A 195 15.61 -9.87 3.74
CA ASN A 195 14.84 -8.72 4.23
C ASN A 195 13.47 -8.63 3.55
N ALA A 196 13.41 -8.77 2.22
CA ALA A 196 12.19 -8.66 1.45
C ALA A 196 11.13 -9.70 1.86
N LYS A 197 11.53 -10.88 2.33
CA LYS A 197 10.59 -11.89 2.82
C LYS A 197 10.44 -11.89 4.34
N MET A 198 11.53 -11.82 5.09
CA MET A 198 11.52 -12.22 6.50
C MET A 198 11.45 -11.05 7.49
N ARG A 199 11.74 -9.78 7.11
CA ARG A 199 11.65 -8.63 8.02
C ARG A 199 10.27 -8.50 8.66
N ASN A 200 9.23 -8.60 7.84
CA ASN A 200 7.84 -8.67 8.30
C ASN A 200 7.01 -9.44 7.26
N VAL A 201 6.68 -10.67 7.58
CA VAL A 201 5.94 -11.56 6.66
C VAL A 201 4.46 -11.20 6.50
N SER A 202 3.92 -10.36 7.39
CA SER A 202 2.47 -10.06 7.47
C SER A 202 2.07 -8.79 6.74
N ILE A 203 2.97 -8.18 5.96
CA ILE A 203 2.68 -6.97 5.17
C ILE A 203 2.59 -7.28 3.69
N CYS A 204 1.77 -6.52 2.97
CA CYS A 204 1.55 -6.67 1.52
C CYS A 204 2.80 -6.40 0.66
N GLY A 205 3.83 -5.73 1.21
CA GLY A 205 5.13 -5.52 0.58
C GLY A 205 6.10 -6.69 0.73
N ALA A 206 5.75 -7.76 1.47
CA ALA A 206 6.61 -8.94 1.57
C ALA A 206 6.71 -9.67 0.23
N THR A 207 7.93 -10.08 -0.17
CA THR A 207 8.11 -10.91 -1.37
C THR A 207 7.44 -12.26 -1.19
N GLU A 208 6.53 -12.61 -2.09
CA GLU A 208 5.81 -13.88 -2.09
C GLU A 208 6.37 -14.87 -3.12
N THR A 209 7.01 -14.35 -4.17
CA THR A 209 7.67 -15.17 -5.19
C THR A 209 9.07 -14.65 -5.49
N LEU A 210 10.06 -15.54 -5.41
CA LEU A 210 11.44 -15.32 -5.81
C LEU A 210 11.67 -15.93 -7.20
N LEU A 211 12.02 -15.09 -8.18
CA LEU A 211 12.43 -15.51 -9.51
C LEU A 211 13.94 -15.47 -9.61
N ILE A 212 14.56 -16.49 -10.20
CA ILE A 212 16.03 -16.60 -10.32
C ILE A 212 16.39 -16.86 -11.78
N HIS A 213 17.34 -16.09 -12.31
CA HIS A 213 17.87 -16.31 -13.67
C HIS A 213 18.50 -17.69 -13.80
N LYS A 214 18.25 -18.41 -14.92
CA LYS A 214 18.76 -19.77 -15.15
C LYS A 214 20.30 -19.89 -15.06
N ASP A 215 21.02 -18.83 -15.46
CA ASP A 215 22.48 -18.77 -15.44
C ASP A 215 23.04 -18.20 -14.11
N CYS A 216 22.20 -18.05 -13.09
CA CYS A 216 22.68 -17.73 -11.75
C CYS A 216 23.47 -18.92 -11.19
N PRO A 217 24.70 -18.73 -10.68
CA PRO A 217 25.53 -19.83 -10.18
C PRO A 217 24.82 -20.66 -9.11
N LYS A 218 24.89 -22.01 -9.23
CA LYS A 218 24.26 -22.93 -8.28
C LYS A 218 24.66 -22.66 -6.83
N LYS A 219 25.95 -22.37 -6.59
CA LYS A 219 26.44 -21.98 -5.25
C LYS A 219 25.70 -20.79 -4.67
N LYS A 220 25.44 -19.76 -5.49
CA LYS A 220 24.71 -18.56 -5.10
C LYS A 220 23.25 -18.87 -4.78
N ILE A 221 22.59 -19.68 -5.62
CA ILE A 221 21.20 -20.12 -5.38
C ILE A 221 21.11 -20.86 -4.04
N ASN A 222 22.01 -21.82 -3.80
CA ASN A 222 22.03 -22.57 -2.54
C ASN A 222 22.26 -21.67 -1.32
N LEU A 223 23.17 -20.69 -1.39
CA LEU A 223 23.39 -19.74 -0.30
C LEU A 223 22.12 -18.94 0.05
N ILE A 224 21.40 -18.43 -0.95
CA ILE A 224 20.18 -17.64 -0.73
C ILE A 224 19.06 -18.51 -0.15
N LEU A 225 18.84 -19.70 -0.71
CA LEU A 225 17.78 -20.60 -0.25
C LEU A 225 18.06 -21.17 1.13
N ASN A 226 19.33 -21.48 1.47
CA ASN A 226 19.72 -21.90 2.80
C ASN A 226 19.50 -20.79 3.83
N GLU A 227 19.81 -19.51 3.48
CA GLU A 227 19.55 -18.37 4.36
C GLU A 227 18.06 -18.25 4.71
N LEU A 228 17.18 -18.37 3.72
CA LEU A 228 15.73 -18.39 3.95
C LEU A 228 15.30 -19.56 4.85
N LYS A 229 15.84 -20.77 4.61
CA LYS A 229 15.54 -21.96 5.44
C LYS A 229 16.02 -21.80 6.88
N ASN A 230 17.22 -21.28 7.08
CA ASN A 230 17.82 -21.04 8.39
C ASN A 230 16.99 -20.02 9.21
N ASN A 231 16.25 -19.15 8.51
CA ASN A 231 15.30 -18.24 9.11
C ASN A 231 13.84 -18.80 9.13
N ASN A 232 13.67 -20.14 9.11
CA ASN A 232 12.39 -20.82 9.18
C ASN A 232 11.41 -20.49 8.04
N CYS A 233 11.91 -20.12 6.85
CA CYS A 233 11.06 -19.88 5.70
C CYS A 233 10.80 -21.21 4.95
N LEU A 234 9.54 -21.55 4.78
CA LEU A 234 9.10 -22.72 4.01
C LEU A 234 9.10 -22.38 2.52
N ILE A 235 9.88 -23.13 1.74
CA ILE A 235 10.09 -22.86 0.31
C ILE A 235 9.30 -23.84 -0.55
N TYR A 236 8.45 -23.29 -1.43
CA TYR A 236 7.77 -23.99 -2.52
C TYR A 236 8.53 -23.71 -3.82
N ALA A 237 9.07 -24.73 -4.48
CA ALA A 237 9.99 -24.55 -5.60
C ALA A 237 9.53 -25.30 -6.85
N ASP A 238 9.82 -24.72 -8.02
CA ASP A 238 9.65 -25.42 -9.28
C ASP A 238 10.64 -26.59 -9.41
N ASN A 239 10.45 -27.44 -10.42
CA ASN A 239 11.30 -28.63 -10.60
C ASN A 239 12.77 -28.26 -10.89
N LYS A 240 13.05 -27.10 -11.53
CA LYS A 240 14.42 -26.68 -11.85
C LYS A 240 15.17 -26.28 -10.58
N VAL A 241 14.54 -25.47 -9.70
CA VAL A 241 15.11 -25.12 -8.40
C VAL A 241 15.35 -26.37 -7.55
N ARG A 242 14.39 -27.31 -7.51
CA ARG A 242 14.49 -28.56 -6.73
C ARG A 242 15.62 -29.47 -7.19
N LYS A 243 16.00 -29.45 -8.47
CA LYS A 243 17.17 -30.17 -9.01
C LYS A 243 18.52 -29.52 -8.67
N ILE A 244 18.52 -28.19 -8.45
CA ILE A 244 19.73 -27.41 -8.17
C ILE A 244 20.03 -27.37 -6.68
N PHE A 245 19.00 -27.29 -5.86
CA PHE A 245 19.14 -27.14 -4.41
C PHE A 245 19.59 -28.46 -3.76
N SER A 246 20.58 -28.38 -2.88
CA SER A 246 21.17 -29.54 -2.21
C SER A 246 20.32 -30.16 -1.09
N GLY A 247 19.13 -29.61 -0.82
CA GLY A 247 18.21 -30.08 0.22
C GLY A 247 16.80 -30.37 -0.31
N LYS A 248 15.92 -30.85 0.58
CA LYS A 248 14.51 -31.08 0.24
C LYS A 248 13.71 -29.77 0.26
N LEU A 249 12.96 -29.49 -0.82
CA LEU A 249 12.01 -28.38 -0.97
C LEU A 249 10.62 -28.92 -1.32
N LYS A 250 9.56 -28.21 -0.91
CA LYS A 250 8.20 -28.55 -1.35
C LYS A 250 8.03 -28.22 -2.83
N LYS A 251 7.22 -29.01 -3.53
CA LYS A 251 6.89 -28.76 -4.95
C LYS A 251 5.90 -27.62 -5.04
N ALA A 252 6.24 -26.59 -5.83
CA ALA A 252 5.32 -25.52 -6.18
C ALA A 252 4.30 -26.01 -7.22
N THR A 253 3.08 -25.51 -7.11
CA THR A 253 1.97 -25.72 -8.03
C THR A 253 1.56 -24.41 -8.69
N ASN A 254 0.67 -24.44 -9.67
CA ASN A 254 0.15 -23.22 -10.29
C ASN A 254 -0.63 -22.31 -9.32
N LYS A 255 -1.14 -22.86 -8.23
CA LYS A 255 -1.83 -22.10 -7.18
C LYS A 255 -0.84 -21.26 -6.36
N ASP A 256 0.39 -21.76 -6.18
CA ASP A 256 1.40 -21.07 -5.36
C ASP A 256 1.89 -19.77 -6.01
N TRP A 257 1.90 -19.67 -7.35
CA TRP A 257 2.26 -18.44 -8.07
C TRP A 257 1.23 -17.31 -7.92
N ARG A 258 0.02 -17.62 -7.45
CA ARG A 258 -1.09 -16.66 -7.23
C ARG A 258 -1.44 -16.51 -5.76
N LYS A 259 -0.53 -16.85 -4.87
CA LYS A 259 -0.81 -16.87 -3.43
C LYS A 259 -0.02 -15.79 -2.71
N GLU A 260 -0.74 -14.93 -2.03
CA GLU A 260 -0.20 -14.10 -0.97
C GLU A 260 -0.20 -14.94 0.31
N TYR A 261 0.99 -15.33 0.79
CA TYR A 261 1.13 -16.21 1.95
C TYR A 261 0.88 -15.48 3.27
N LEU A 262 1.38 -14.23 3.38
CA LEU A 262 1.40 -13.45 4.63
C LEU A 262 1.99 -14.26 5.81
N ASP A 263 2.97 -15.09 5.52
CA ASP A 263 3.56 -16.08 6.42
C ASP A 263 5.02 -16.32 6.02
N SER A 264 5.80 -17.01 6.85
CA SER A 264 7.16 -17.46 6.54
C SER A 264 7.18 -18.54 5.44
N LYS A 265 6.60 -18.21 4.29
CA LYS A 265 6.48 -19.08 3.10
C LYS A 265 6.80 -18.29 1.85
N ILE A 266 7.48 -18.91 0.89
CA ILE A 266 7.86 -18.28 -0.38
C ILE A 266 7.82 -19.28 -1.53
N SER A 267 7.37 -18.83 -2.71
CA SER A 267 7.49 -19.56 -3.96
C SER A 267 8.79 -19.22 -4.67
N VAL A 268 9.47 -20.20 -5.28
CA VAL A 268 10.75 -19.99 -5.98
C VAL A 268 10.72 -20.64 -7.36
N LYS A 269 11.12 -19.89 -8.39
CA LYS A 269 11.11 -20.34 -9.78
C LYS A 269 12.38 -19.91 -10.52
N ILE A 270 12.92 -20.80 -11.38
CA ILE A 270 13.94 -20.46 -12.37
C ILE A 270 13.28 -19.91 -13.63
N VAL A 271 13.77 -18.76 -14.09
CA VAL A 271 13.35 -18.11 -15.35
C VAL A 271 14.53 -17.98 -16.31
N LYS A 272 14.26 -17.95 -17.62
CA LYS A 272 15.29 -17.91 -18.66
C LYS A 272 16.08 -16.61 -18.64
N ASN A 273 15.39 -15.48 -18.45
CA ASN A 273 15.93 -14.12 -18.53
C ASN A 273 14.97 -13.11 -17.90
N VAL A 274 15.33 -11.82 -17.95
CA VAL A 274 14.52 -10.72 -17.43
C VAL A 274 13.13 -10.62 -18.11
N ASN A 275 13.03 -10.97 -19.40
CA ASN A 275 11.75 -10.96 -20.13
C ASN A 275 10.78 -12.00 -19.55
N GLU A 276 11.23 -13.25 -19.33
CA GLU A 276 10.37 -14.27 -18.70
C GLU A 276 10.01 -13.90 -17.26
N ALA A 277 10.92 -13.23 -16.53
CA ALA A 277 10.61 -12.70 -15.19
C ALA A 277 9.47 -11.68 -15.26
N VAL A 278 9.56 -10.70 -16.15
CA VAL A 278 8.52 -9.67 -16.38
C VAL A 278 7.19 -10.31 -16.80
N GLN A 279 7.22 -11.28 -17.72
CA GLN A 279 6.01 -12.01 -18.13
C GLN A 279 5.36 -12.75 -16.96
N HIS A 280 6.17 -13.40 -16.11
CA HIS A 280 5.68 -14.09 -14.91
C HIS A 280 5.04 -13.10 -13.93
N ILE A 281 5.72 -12.00 -13.63
CA ILE A 281 5.23 -10.95 -12.73
C ILE A 281 3.91 -10.36 -13.23
N ASN A 282 3.86 -9.97 -14.51
CA ASN A 282 2.65 -9.38 -15.09
C ASN A 282 1.47 -10.37 -15.19
N LYS A 283 1.73 -11.68 -15.21
CA LYS A 283 0.70 -12.75 -15.25
C LYS A 283 0.18 -13.13 -13.86
N PHE A 284 1.05 -13.19 -12.86
CA PHE A 284 0.75 -13.75 -11.55
C PHE A 284 0.71 -12.72 -10.43
N GLY A 285 1.42 -11.61 -10.58
CA GLY A 285 1.44 -10.49 -9.63
C GLY A 285 0.13 -9.71 -9.61
N THR A 286 0.01 -8.87 -8.60
CA THR A 286 -1.18 -8.05 -8.33
C THR A 286 -0.95 -6.57 -8.59
N MET A 287 0.10 -6.22 -9.32
CA MET A 287 0.52 -4.84 -9.60
C MET A 287 0.88 -4.03 -8.35
N HIS A 288 1.32 -4.70 -7.29
CA HIS A 288 1.68 -4.04 -6.04
C HIS A 288 3.14 -3.56 -6.08
N THR A 289 4.09 -4.43 -5.77
CA THR A 289 5.52 -4.07 -5.69
C THR A 289 6.38 -5.21 -6.19
N ASP A 290 7.32 -4.92 -7.08
CA ASP A 290 8.25 -5.91 -7.59
C ASP A 290 9.67 -5.34 -7.68
N SER A 291 10.67 -6.17 -7.42
CA SER A 291 12.08 -5.78 -7.37
C SER A 291 12.94 -6.63 -8.30
N ILE A 292 13.91 -6.00 -8.93
CA ILE A 292 15.03 -6.66 -9.63
C ILE A 292 16.32 -6.44 -8.86
N ILE A 293 17.12 -7.49 -8.72
CA ILE A 293 18.48 -7.42 -8.17
C ILE A 293 19.46 -7.73 -9.30
N THR A 294 20.17 -6.70 -9.77
CA THR A 294 21.10 -6.82 -10.91
C THR A 294 22.14 -5.70 -10.92
N ASN A 295 23.33 -6.01 -11.45
CA ASN A 295 24.34 -5.02 -11.79
C ASN A 295 24.29 -4.63 -13.29
N ASN A 296 23.31 -5.14 -14.05
CA ASN A 296 23.13 -4.84 -15.46
C ASN A 296 22.06 -3.76 -15.63
N SER A 297 22.47 -2.54 -15.98
CA SER A 297 21.59 -1.38 -16.18
C SER A 297 20.58 -1.59 -17.30
N VAL A 298 20.91 -2.32 -18.35
CA VAL A 298 19.97 -2.63 -19.45
C VAL A 298 18.82 -3.50 -18.94
N ASN A 299 19.14 -4.55 -18.17
CA ASN A 299 18.10 -5.40 -17.58
C ASN A 299 17.28 -4.66 -16.51
N ALA A 300 17.92 -3.80 -15.70
CA ALA A 300 17.22 -2.95 -14.73
C ALA A 300 16.21 -2.02 -15.43
N ASN A 301 16.65 -1.30 -16.46
CA ASN A 301 15.81 -0.40 -17.25
C ASN A 301 14.67 -1.15 -17.97
N TYR A 302 14.97 -2.31 -18.53
CA TYR A 302 13.95 -3.16 -19.15
C TYR A 302 12.89 -3.59 -18.14
N PHE A 303 13.30 -4.03 -16.95
CA PHE A 303 12.42 -4.44 -15.87
C PHE A 303 11.51 -3.28 -15.43
N VAL A 304 12.10 -2.12 -15.14
CA VAL A 304 11.35 -0.92 -14.71
C VAL A 304 10.31 -0.48 -15.74
N ARG A 305 10.64 -0.52 -17.03
CA ARG A 305 9.72 -0.13 -18.10
C ARG A 305 8.58 -1.11 -18.35
N ASN A 306 8.79 -2.41 -18.12
CA ASN A 306 7.87 -3.46 -18.56
C ASN A 306 7.08 -4.13 -17.43
N VAL A 307 7.50 -4.01 -16.18
CA VAL A 307 6.71 -4.43 -15.02
C VAL A 307 5.58 -3.43 -14.77
N LYS A 308 4.35 -3.93 -14.64
CA LYS A 308 3.14 -3.10 -14.51
C LYS A 308 2.80 -2.69 -13.08
N SER A 309 3.63 -3.03 -12.12
CA SER A 309 3.40 -2.77 -10.69
C SER A 309 3.44 -1.29 -10.35
N SER A 310 2.74 -0.92 -9.29
CA SER A 310 2.66 0.46 -8.81
C SER A 310 4.01 0.94 -8.29
N ILE A 311 4.79 0.02 -7.74
CA ILE A 311 6.13 0.28 -7.22
C ILE A 311 7.09 -0.72 -7.87
N VAL A 312 8.11 -0.24 -8.55
CA VAL A 312 9.14 -1.07 -9.17
C VAL A 312 10.49 -0.66 -8.60
N MET A 313 11.21 -1.63 -8.08
CA MET A 313 12.43 -1.41 -7.32
C MET A 313 13.65 -2.03 -8.00
N HIS A 314 14.82 -1.42 -7.80
CA HIS A 314 16.10 -1.91 -8.27
C HIS A 314 17.09 -2.00 -7.12
N ASN A 315 17.66 -3.18 -6.89
CA ASN A 315 18.65 -3.47 -5.85
C ASN A 315 18.20 -3.13 -4.43
N THR A 316 16.91 -3.20 -4.15
CA THR A 316 16.38 -2.97 -2.81
C THR A 316 15.21 -3.90 -2.49
N SER A 317 14.89 -3.97 -1.21
CA SER A 317 13.82 -4.82 -0.66
C SER A 317 12.44 -4.28 -1.00
N THR A 318 11.51 -5.17 -1.37
CA THR A 318 10.10 -4.81 -1.58
C THR A 318 9.43 -4.27 -0.31
N GLN A 319 10.03 -4.45 0.86
CA GLN A 319 9.54 -3.94 2.15
C GLN A 319 9.66 -2.41 2.32
N PHE A 320 10.37 -1.73 1.41
CA PHE A 320 10.33 -0.27 1.31
C PHE A 320 9.06 0.27 0.63
N ALA A 321 8.14 -0.60 0.22
CA ALA A 321 6.82 -0.21 -0.25
C ALA A 321 5.94 0.28 0.91
N ASP A 322 6.24 1.47 1.39
CA ASP A 322 5.63 2.11 2.56
C ASP A 322 5.71 3.63 2.39
N GLY A 323 4.64 4.34 2.74
CA GLY A 323 4.58 5.80 2.57
C GLY A 323 5.57 6.55 3.47
N GLY A 324 5.87 6.03 4.66
CA GLY A 324 6.91 6.59 5.55
C GLY A 324 8.30 6.43 4.93
N GLU A 325 8.64 5.23 4.46
CA GLU A 325 9.93 4.92 3.83
C GLU A 325 10.15 5.69 2.52
N LEU A 326 9.08 5.99 1.77
CA LEU A 326 9.16 6.81 0.55
C LEU A 326 9.08 8.33 0.82
N GLY A 327 9.09 8.74 2.09
CA GLY A 327 9.12 10.16 2.47
C GLY A 327 7.77 10.88 2.39
N PHE A 328 6.65 10.14 2.35
CA PHE A 328 5.30 10.73 2.32
C PHE A 328 4.76 11.06 3.72
N GLY A 329 5.55 10.82 4.78
CA GLY A 329 5.20 11.04 6.19
C GLY A 329 4.17 10.06 6.76
N GLY A 330 3.42 9.39 5.91
CA GLY A 330 2.41 8.39 6.24
C GLY A 330 1.57 8.03 5.01
N GLU A 331 0.74 7.03 5.13
CA GLU A 331 -0.13 6.59 4.05
C GLU A 331 -1.51 6.15 4.54
N VAL A 332 -2.52 6.39 3.74
CA VAL A 332 -3.85 5.80 3.93
C VAL A 332 -3.93 4.37 3.41
N GLY A 333 -2.95 3.94 2.64
CA GLY A 333 -2.77 2.61 2.07
C GLY A 333 -2.03 2.63 0.74
N ILE A 334 -1.85 1.45 0.14
CA ILE A 334 -1.22 1.30 -1.17
C ILE A 334 -2.30 1.02 -2.21
N SER A 335 -2.25 1.71 -3.35
CA SER A 335 -3.18 1.52 -4.46
C SER A 335 -2.52 0.80 -5.63
N THR A 336 -3.19 -0.23 -6.13
CA THR A 336 -2.80 -0.95 -7.36
C THR A 336 -3.69 -0.59 -8.56
N ASN A 337 -4.49 0.48 -8.43
CA ASN A 337 -5.32 0.97 -9.51
C ASN A 337 -4.47 1.40 -10.72
N LYS A 338 -5.01 1.31 -11.94
CA LYS A 338 -4.35 1.85 -13.13
C LYS A 338 -4.48 3.37 -13.19
N LEU A 339 -5.63 3.90 -12.79
CA LEU A 339 -5.84 5.34 -12.64
C LEU A 339 -5.24 5.83 -11.32
N PRO A 340 -4.69 7.04 -11.25
CA PRO A 340 -4.19 7.64 -10.02
C PRO A 340 -5.26 7.70 -8.92
N PRO A 341 -4.85 7.61 -7.63
CA PRO A 341 -3.47 7.41 -7.19
C PRO A 341 -3.00 5.96 -7.30
N ARG A 342 -1.68 5.80 -7.50
CA ARG A 342 -0.98 4.49 -7.53
C ARG A 342 0.20 4.49 -6.56
N GLY A 343 0.52 3.32 -6.01
CA GLY A 343 1.54 3.17 -4.97
C GLY A 343 1.01 3.63 -3.61
N PRO A 344 1.89 3.99 -2.67
CA PRO A 344 1.49 4.51 -1.38
C PRO A 344 0.70 5.81 -1.55
N VAL A 345 -0.45 5.88 -0.88
CA VAL A 345 -1.36 7.02 -0.95
C VAL A 345 -1.13 7.88 0.30
N GLY A 346 -0.23 8.82 0.19
CA GLY A 346 0.07 9.81 1.22
C GLY A 346 -0.66 11.13 0.98
N LEU A 347 -0.18 12.20 1.63
CA LEU A 347 -0.81 13.51 1.61
C LEU A 347 -1.02 14.07 0.19
N ASN A 348 0.01 14.00 -0.66
CA ASN A 348 -0.01 14.54 -2.02
C ASN A 348 -0.87 13.72 -3.00
N GLN A 349 -1.27 12.51 -2.64
CA GLN A 349 -2.15 11.65 -3.42
C GLN A 349 -3.63 11.80 -3.03
N LEU A 350 -3.92 12.52 -1.94
CA LEU A 350 -5.28 12.83 -1.48
C LEU A 350 -5.79 14.17 -2.02
N VAL A 351 -5.26 14.61 -3.15
CA VAL A 351 -5.69 15.83 -3.84
C VAL A 351 -6.09 15.53 -5.29
N SER A 352 -6.95 16.38 -5.82
CA SER A 352 -7.30 16.48 -7.23
C SER A 352 -6.72 17.78 -7.79
N PHE A 353 -7.18 18.23 -8.95
CA PHE A 353 -6.77 19.50 -9.53
C PHE A 353 -7.91 20.18 -10.30
N LYS A 354 -7.78 21.48 -10.47
CA LYS A 354 -8.60 22.27 -11.40
C LYS A 354 -7.71 23.09 -12.33
N TYR A 355 -8.25 23.48 -13.48
CA TYR A 355 -7.60 24.43 -14.37
C TYR A 355 -8.11 25.84 -14.08
N HIS A 356 -7.19 26.77 -13.81
CA HIS A 356 -7.45 28.19 -13.77
C HIS A 356 -6.99 28.78 -15.09
N VAL A 357 -7.93 29.30 -15.88
CA VAL A 357 -7.67 29.92 -17.18
C VAL A 357 -7.89 31.42 -17.05
N ALA A 358 -6.85 32.21 -17.24
CA ALA A 358 -6.91 33.67 -17.22
C ALA A 358 -6.69 34.22 -18.63
N GLY A 359 -7.52 35.16 -19.01
CA GLY A 359 -7.48 35.85 -20.30
C GLY A 359 -7.79 37.35 -20.16
N ASN A 360 -7.80 38.04 -21.29
CA ASN A 360 -8.16 39.49 -21.40
C ASN A 360 -9.28 39.68 -22.44
N GLY A 361 -10.35 38.85 -22.34
CA GLY A 361 -11.49 38.94 -23.25
C GLY A 361 -11.38 38.10 -24.53
N GLN A 362 -10.45 37.12 -24.60
CA GLN A 362 -10.38 36.21 -25.73
C GLN A 362 -11.68 35.44 -25.91
N ILE A 363 -12.17 35.40 -27.14
CA ILE A 363 -13.34 34.60 -27.55
C ILE A 363 -12.89 33.43 -28.44
N ARG A 364 -13.66 32.34 -28.42
CA ARG A 364 -13.49 31.23 -29.34
C ARG A 364 -14.28 31.54 -30.61
N LYS A 365 -13.58 31.56 -31.77
CA LYS A 365 -14.19 31.63 -33.11
C LYS A 365 -14.79 30.26 -33.47
#